data_a6ccbe5f82db7bfb6feef6606c8fb64c
#
_entry.id   a6ccbe5f82db7bfb6feef6606c8fb64c
#
_cell.length_a   1.000
_cell.length_b   1.000
_cell.length_c   1.000
_cell.angle_alpha   90.00
_cell.angle_beta   90.00
_cell.angle_gamma   90.00
#
_symmetry.space_group_name_H-M   'P 1'
#
loop_
_entity.id
_entity.type
_entity.pdbx_description
1 polymer ?
#
loop_
_entity_poly.entity_id
_entity_poly.type
_entity_poly.pdbx_seq_one_letter_code
_entity_poly.pdbx_strand_id
1 'polypeptide(L)'
;PYAYGYGLISAPKQNETQFAQQMIEENFTSKNMLALIVPTGDYDRESAILNELGQYDEVDSTMGLTNIEALDGYMLADKLTPRQFAELAGLDYEAAQVVYAAYAAQHSEYGKLAGNLSSYKVPLIDMFLFVCDQVDAGLVTLSDEQTKLLQDAEVQMKSAKAQLEGEDYDRMLIYLTLPESGDETYAFTDKILEIAEKYYPDETVYLAGESTNEYEFEKSFAVDNKVVSIVSVLVVMLVLLFTFNSAGMPVLLILVIQGCIWLNFSFPTITGKYVFFLGYLI
;
A
#
# COMPACT_ATOMS: atom_id res chain seq x y z
N PRO A 1 16.81 25.62 -6.10
CA PRO A 1 15.80 24.96 -5.29
C PRO A 1 14.45 25.30 -5.87
N TYR A 2 13.77 24.31 -6.38
CA TYR A 2 12.44 24.47 -6.94
C TYR A 2 11.45 24.22 -5.80
N ALA A 3 10.77 25.27 -5.33
CA ALA A 3 9.77 25.17 -4.27
C ALA A 3 8.37 25.09 -4.91
N TYR A 4 8.02 23.96 -5.49
CA TYR A 4 6.65 23.70 -5.92
C TYR A 4 6.25 22.28 -5.52
N GLY A 5 5.05 22.15 -4.99
CA GLY A 5 4.44 20.87 -4.71
C GLY A 5 3.42 20.52 -5.79
N TYR A 6 3.29 19.26 -6.09
CA TYR A 6 2.29 18.73 -7.02
C TYR A 6 1.10 18.26 -6.19
N GLY A 7 0.17 19.11 -5.88
CA GLY A 7 -1.03 18.77 -5.12
C GLY A 7 -2.29 19.25 -5.85
N LEU A 8 -3.43 18.75 -5.41
CA LEU A 8 -4.73 19.20 -5.94
C LEU A 8 -4.92 20.69 -5.73
N ILE A 9 -5.41 21.41 -6.76
CA ILE A 9 -5.64 22.85 -6.76
C ILE A 9 -6.55 23.23 -5.59
N SER A 10 -6.00 23.91 -4.57
CA SER A 10 -6.85 24.55 -3.58
C SER A 10 -7.42 25.83 -4.21
N ALA A 11 -8.72 25.83 -4.47
CA ALA A 11 -9.41 27.02 -4.94
C ALA A 11 -9.24 28.17 -3.93
N PRO A 12 -9.15 29.45 -4.38
CA PRO A 12 -9.00 30.62 -3.48
C PRO A 12 -10.18 30.82 -2.52
N LYS A 13 -11.29 30.11 -2.75
CA LYS A 13 -12.38 29.96 -1.78
C LYS A 13 -12.53 28.48 -1.48
N GLN A 14 -12.44 28.13 -0.20
CA GLN A 14 -12.76 26.78 0.26
C GLN A 14 -14.16 26.41 -0.18
N ASN A 15 -14.28 25.29 -0.89
CA ASN A 15 -15.57 24.68 -1.19
C ASN A 15 -16.00 23.77 -0.02
N GLU A 16 -17.24 23.29 -0.05
CA GLU A 16 -17.79 22.43 1.02
C GLU A 16 -16.95 21.17 1.22
N THR A 17 -16.38 20.61 0.16
CA THR A 17 -15.51 19.42 0.21
C THR A 17 -14.20 19.72 0.93
N GLN A 18 -13.55 20.84 0.63
CA GLN A 18 -12.32 21.26 1.29
C GLN A 18 -12.54 21.59 2.77
N PHE A 19 -13.69 22.21 3.09
CA PHE A 19 -14.09 22.45 4.47
C PHE A 19 -14.32 21.11 5.22
N ALA A 20 -15.01 20.16 4.59
CA ALA A 20 -15.23 18.81 5.16
C ALA A 20 -13.91 18.07 5.36
N GLN A 21 -12.97 18.15 4.41
CA GLN A 21 -11.64 17.56 4.52
C GLN A 21 -10.85 18.19 5.67
N GLN A 22 -10.85 19.52 5.78
CA GLN A 22 -10.21 20.20 6.91
C GLN A 22 -10.82 19.80 8.26
N MET A 23 -12.16 19.66 8.33
CA MET A 23 -12.83 19.18 9.54
C MET A 23 -12.44 17.74 9.89
N ILE A 24 -12.20 16.89 8.89
CA ILE A 24 -11.69 15.53 9.10
C ILE A 24 -10.26 15.59 9.62
N GLU A 25 -9.39 16.36 8.99
CA GLU A 25 -7.98 16.51 9.40
C GLU A 25 -7.81 17.11 10.80
N GLU A 26 -8.67 18.07 11.18
CA GLU A 26 -8.64 18.71 12.51
C GLU A 26 -9.21 17.83 13.64
N ASN A 27 -10.16 16.93 13.33
CA ASN A 27 -10.87 16.15 14.34
C ASN A 27 -10.49 14.66 14.34
N PHE A 28 -9.94 14.16 13.24
CA PHE A 28 -9.51 12.77 13.07
C PHE A 28 -8.07 12.78 12.58
N THR A 29 -7.25 11.94 13.17
CA THR A 29 -5.88 11.77 12.70
C THR A 29 -5.91 11.11 11.31
N SER A 30 -5.74 11.90 10.26
CA SER A 30 -5.50 11.38 8.92
C SER A 30 -4.08 10.84 8.88
N LYS A 31 -3.94 9.55 8.60
CA LYS A 31 -2.64 8.91 8.45
C LYS A 31 -2.39 8.66 6.97
N ASN A 32 -1.18 8.96 6.55
CA ASN A 32 -0.72 8.60 5.21
C ASN A 32 -0.67 7.08 5.09
N MET A 33 -1.50 6.51 4.24
CA MET A 33 -1.65 5.06 4.07
C MET A 33 -1.09 4.63 2.72
N LEU A 34 -0.21 3.65 2.76
CA LEU A 34 0.33 2.97 1.61
C LEU A 34 -0.12 1.51 1.59
N ALA A 35 -0.42 0.98 0.42
CA ALA A 35 -0.70 -0.43 0.20
C ALA A 35 0.49 -1.08 -0.52
N LEU A 36 1.18 -1.96 0.17
CA LEU A 36 2.20 -2.82 -0.41
C LEU A 36 1.54 -4.10 -0.91
N ILE A 37 1.79 -4.44 -2.17
CA ILE A 37 1.20 -5.58 -2.87
C ILE A 37 2.33 -6.52 -3.24
N VAL A 38 2.24 -7.76 -2.74
CA VAL A 38 3.24 -8.81 -2.93
C VAL A 38 2.59 -10.07 -3.49
N PRO A 39 3.34 -10.98 -4.14
CA PRO A 39 2.81 -12.26 -4.57
C PRO A 39 2.24 -13.06 -3.40
N THR A 40 1.07 -13.70 -3.61
CA THR A 40 0.35 -14.44 -2.57
C THR A 40 1.05 -15.74 -2.16
N GLY A 41 0.77 -16.20 -0.96
CA GLY A 41 1.06 -17.56 -0.48
C GLY A 41 2.29 -17.72 0.40
N ASP A 42 2.98 -16.64 0.79
CA ASP A 42 4.13 -16.71 1.70
C ASP A 42 3.98 -15.82 2.93
N TYR A 43 3.13 -16.23 3.86
CA TYR A 43 2.92 -15.53 5.14
C TYR A 43 4.19 -15.33 5.98
N ASP A 44 5.20 -16.18 5.81
CA ASP A 44 6.47 -16.03 6.55
C ASP A 44 7.25 -14.80 6.03
N ARG A 45 7.29 -14.60 4.71
CA ARG A 45 7.89 -13.39 4.10
C ARG A 45 7.11 -12.13 4.42
N GLU A 46 5.78 -12.18 4.33
CA GLU A 46 4.92 -11.06 4.68
C GLU A 46 5.11 -10.62 6.13
N SER A 47 5.09 -11.59 7.06
CA SER A 47 5.36 -11.33 8.48
C SER A 47 6.74 -10.69 8.69
N ALA A 48 7.77 -11.17 7.99
CA ALA A 48 9.11 -10.62 8.09
C ALA A 48 9.17 -9.16 7.58
N ILE A 49 8.50 -8.85 6.46
CA ILE A 49 8.39 -7.47 5.93
C ILE A 49 7.69 -6.56 6.93
N LEU A 50 6.51 -6.94 7.43
CA LEU A 50 5.76 -6.13 8.39
C LEU A 50 6.53 -5.89 9.69
N ASN A 51 7.25 -6.91 10.16
CA ASN A 51 8.10 -6.79 11.34
C ASN A 51 9.32 -5.87 11.09
N GLU A 52 9.94 -5.94 9.92
CA GLU A 52 11.06 -5.05 9.56
C GLU A 52 10.57 -3.60 9.42
N LEU A 53 9.45 -3.39 8.72
CA LEU A 53 8.85 -2.05 8.55
C LEU A 53 8.40 -1.44 9.87
N GLY A 54 7.84 -2.24 10.78
CA GLY A 54 7.41 -1.78 12.10
C GLY A 54 8.53 -1.33 13.04
N GLN A 55 9.81 -1.46 12.64
CA GLN A 55 10.96 -0.97 13.41
C GLN A 55 11.35 0.47 13.06
N TYR A 56 10.77 1.05 12.01
CA TYR A 56 11.07 2.40 11.58
C TYR A 56 10.14 3.42 12.27
N ASP A 57 10.70 4.52 12.73
CA ASP A 57 9.96 5.60 13.39
C ASP A 57 8.96 6.29 12.45
N GLU A 58 9.18 6.19 11.14
CA GLU A 58 8.31 6.69 10.08
C GLU A 58 7.03 5.86 9.92
N VAL A 59 6.99 4.65 10.47
CA VAL A 59 5.83 3.75 10.43
C VAL A 59 5.06 3.85 11.74
N ASP A 60 3.82 4.30 11.67
CA ASP A 60 2.91 4.34 12.81
C ASP A 60 2.34 2.95 13.13
N SER A 61 1.89 2.25 12.09
CA SER A 61 1.34 0.90 12.22
C SER A 61 1.31 0.19 10.86
N THR A 62 1.22 -1.13 10.93
CA THR A 62 1.08 -1.99 9.74
C THR A 62 -0.11 -2.92 9.91
N MET A 63 -0.73 -3.33 8.79
CA MET A 63 -1.83 -4.29 8.78
C MET A 63 -1.68 -5.25 7.60
N GLY A 64 -1.64 -6.53 7.89
CA GLY A 64 -1.67 -7.64 6.95
C GLY A 64 -2.30 -8.86 7.62
N LEU A 65 -2.60 -9.91 6.88
CA LEU A 65 -3.15 -11.13 7.48
C LEU A 65 -2.24 -11.71 8.57
N THR A 66 -0.93 -11.49 8.44
CA THR A 66 0.08 -12.05 9.32
C THR A 66 0.23 -11.34 10.67
N ASN A 67 -0.36 -10.15 10.84
CA ASN A 67 -0.31 -9.38 12.10
C ASN A 67 -1.67 -9.01 12.67
N ILE A 68 -2.75 -9.64 12.17
CA ILE A 68 -4.07 -9.54 12.80
C ILE A 68 -4.19 -10.63 13.86
N GLU A 69 -4.42 -10.22 15.10
CA GLU A 69 -4.65 -11.14 16.21
C GLU A 69 -6.00 -11.84 16.05
N ALA A 70 -6.01 -13.16 16.16
CA ALA A 70 -7.18 -13.98 16.08
C ALA A 70 -7.76 -14.27 17.48
N LEU A 71 -7.03 -15.04 18.29
CA LEU A 71 -7.44 -15.50 19.61
C LEU A 71 -6.22 -15.89 20.45
N ASP A 72 -6.25 -15.59 21.75
CA ASP A 72 -5.23 -16.00 22.72
C ASP A 72 -3.77 -15.68 22.31
N GLY A 73 -3.57 -14.54 21.62
CA GLY A 73 -2.25 -14.09 21.17
C GLY A 73 -1.76 -14.73 19.87
N TYR A 74 -2.54 -15.62 19.26
CA TYR A 74 -2.23 -16.15 17.93
C TYR A 74 -2.68 -15.19 16.84
N MET A 75 -1.85 -15.04 15.80
CA MET A 75 -2.20 -14.31 14.60
C MET A 75 -2.96 -15.17 13.59
N LEU A 76 -3.73 -14.55 12.69
CA LEU A 76 -4.53 -15.28 11.69
C LEU A 76 -3.68 -16.20 10.80
N ALA A 77 -2.47 -15.79 10.46
CA ALA A 77 -1.56 -16.54 9.61
C ALA A 77 -0.62 -17.49 10.38
N ASP A 78 -0.70 -17.54 11.73
CA ASP A 78 0.13 -18.45 12.52
C ASP A 78 -0.14 -19.90 12.14
N LYS A 79 0.95 -20.63 11.86
CA LYS A 79 0.90 -22.03 11.46
C LYS A 79 0.81 -22.93 12.71
N LEU A 80 -0.37 -23.46 13.00
CA LEU A 80 -0.64 -24.31 14.16
C LEU A 80 -0.53 -25.81 13.83
N THR A 81 -0.04 -26.57 14.81
CA THR A 81 -0.11 -28.03 14.81
C THR A 81 -1.52 -28.49 15.24
N PRO A 82 -1.92 -29.78 14.96
CA PRO A 82 -3.18 -30.32 15.43
C PRO A 82 -3.42 -30.17 16.94
N ARG A 83 -2.35 -30.24 17.74
CA ARG A 83 -2.44 -30.08 19.20
C ARG A 83 -2.74 -28.63 19.59
N GLN A 84 -1.98 -27.69 19.03
CA GLN A 84 -2.20 -26.25 19.29
C GLN A 84 -3.59 -25.80 18.85
N PHE A 85 -4.05 -26.28 17.69
CA PHE A 85 -5.39 -26.00 17.20
C PHE A 85 -6.48 -26.61 18.10
N ALA A 86 -6.31 -27.85 18.56
CA ALA A 86 -7.22 -28.49 19.48
C ALA A 86 -7.38 -27.72 20.80
N GLU A 87 -6.25 -27.28 21.38
CA GLU A 87 -6.22 -26.46 22.61
C GLU A 87 -6.94 -25.13 22.40
N LEU A 88 -6.66 -24.44 21.27
CA LEU A 88 -7.27 -23.15 20.93
C LEU A 88 -8.78 -23.26 20.67
N ALA A 89 -9.20 -24.27 19.91
CA ALA A 89 -10.60 -24.48 19.52
C ALA A 89 -11.43 -25.23 20.58
N GLY A 90 -10.82 -25.67 21.66
CA GLY A 90 -11.49 -26.49 22.70
C GLY A 90 -11.96 -27.86 22.18
N LEU A 91 -11.21 -28.45 21.25
CA LEU A 91 -11.54 -29.75 20.63
C LEU A 91 -10.69 -30.87 21.22
N ASP A 92 -11.18 -32.10 21.09
CA ASP A 92 -10.37 -33.27 21.36
C ASP A 92 -9.23 -33.40 20.33
N TYR A 93 -8.04 -33.77 20.78
CA TYR A 93 -6.87 -33.91 19.92
C TYR A 93 -7.09 -34.89 18.76
N GLU A 94 -7.82 -35.98 18.98
CA GLU A 94 -8.16 -36.96 17.95
C GLU A 94 -9.05 -36.33 16.86
N ALA A 95 -10.00 -35.48 17.25
CA ALA A 95 -10.86 -34.75 16.31
C ALA A 95 -10.02 -33.77 15.46
N ALA A 96 -9.11 -33.01 16.07
CA ALA A 96 -8.21 -32.14 15.36
C ALA A 96 -7.32 -32.89 14.37
N GLN A 97 -6.81 -34.06 14.72
CA GLN A 97 -6.02 -34.89 13.80
C GLN A 97 -6.83 -35.30 12.56
N VAL A 98 -8.11 -35.67 12.72
CA VAL A 98 -8.99 -36.02 11.61
C VAL A 98 -9.21 -34.82 10.69
N VAL A 99 -9.46 -33.64 11.24
CA VAL A 99 -9.63 -32.40 10.49
C VAL A 99 -8.35 -32.05 9.70
N TYR A 100 -7.18 -32.14 10.31
CA TYR A 100 -5.90 -31.88 9.64
C TYR A 100 -5.61 -32.91 8.54
N ALA A 101 -5.95 -34.17 8.74
CA ALA A 101 -5.81 -35.18 7.71
C ALA A 101 -6.76 -34.93 6.53
N ALA A 102 -8.00 -34.49 6.79
CA ALA A 102 -8.96 -34.14 5.76
C ALA A 102 -8.52 -32.89 4.97
N TYR A 103 -7.99 -31.87 5.65
CA TYR A 103 -7.42 -30.68 5.02
C TYR A 103 -6.28 -31.04 4.07
N ALA A 104 -5.31 -31.82 4.54
CA ALA A 104 -4.18 -32.25 3.71
C ALA A 104 -4.61 -33.11 2.52
N ALA A 105 -5.67 -33.90 2.68
CA ALA A 105 -6.28 -34.69 1.60
C ALA A 105 -6.85 -33.79 0.51
N GLN A 106 -7.61 -32.76 0.90
CA GLN A 106 -8.27 -31.86 -0.03
C GLN A 106 -7.28 -30.94 -0.77
N HIS A 107 -6.21 -30.52 -0.09
CA HIS A 107 -5.17 -29.64 -0.66
C HIS A 107 -4.01 -30.38 -1.31
N SER A 108 -4.12 -31.71 -1.51
CA SER A 108 -3.06 -32.54 -2.12
C SER A 108 -1.70 -32.50 -1.39
N GLU A 109 -1.74 -32.22 -0.09
CA GLU A 109 -0.54 -32.08 0.75
C GLU A 109 -0.11 -33.38 1.47
N TYR A 110 -0.57 -34.53 0.98
CA TYR A 110 -0.19 -35.83 1.54
C TYR A 110 1.32 -36.04 1.70
N GLY A 111 2.12 -35.44 0.82
CA GLY A 111 3.58 -35.49 0.92
C GLY A 111 4.13 -34.86 2.21
N LYS A 112 3.46 -33.84 2.73
CA LYS A 112 3.81 -33.18 4.00
C LYS A 112 3.42 -34.01 5.23
N LEU A 113 2.48 -34.96 5.09
CA LEU A 113 2.06 -35.89 6.13
C LEU A 113 3.00 -37.10 6.30
N ALA A 114 3.86 -37.36 5.30
CA ALA A 114 4.70 -38.57 5.26
C ALA A 114 5.73 -38.68 6.43
N GLY A 115 5.92 -37.63 7.20
CA GLY A 115 6.77 -37.60 8.38
C GLY A 115 6.04 -37.81 9.69
N ASN A 116 5.02 -37.08 9.98
CA ASN A 116 4.21 -37.16 11.20
C ASN A 116 3.07 -36.11 11.16
N LEU A 117 1.81 -36.55 11.24
CA LEU A 117 0.66 -35.67 11.33
C LEU A 117 0.74 -34.68 12.50
N SER A 118 1.36 -35.08 13.61
CA SER A 118 1.51 -34.23 14.80
C SER A 118 2.42 -33.00 14.59
N SER A 119 3.27 -33.01 13.57
CA SER A 119 4.17 -31.90 13.22
C SER A 119 3.69 -31.09 12.01
N TYR A 120 2.63 -31.56 11.35
CA TYR A 120 2.03 -30.84 10.22
C TYR A 120 1.36 -29.56 10.72
N LYS A 121 1.68 -28.44 10.07
CA LYS A 121 1.21 -27.11 10.46
C LYS A 121 0.41 -26.48 9.35
N VAL A 122 -0.71 -25.86 9.71
CA VAL A 122 -1.61 -25.15 8.80
C VAL A 122 -1.88 -23.76 9.38
N PRO A 123 -1.94 -22.70 8.55
CA PRO A 123 -2.34 -21.37 9.00
C PRO A 123 -3.71 -21.41 9.70
N LEU A 124 -3.81 -20.69 10.80
CA LEU A 124 -5.04 -20.68 11.62
C LEU A 124 -6.27 -20.29 10.82
N ILE A 125 -6.16 -19.25 10.00
CA ILE A 125 -7.28 -18.78 9.16
C ILE A 125 -7.74 -19.84 8.16
N ASP A 126 -6.81 -20.55 7.52
CA ASP A 126 -7.14 -21.59 6.54
C ASP A 126 -7.79 -22.79 7.20
N MET A 127 -7.27 -23.19 8.35
CA MET A 127 -7.86 -24.29 9.13
C MET A 127 -9.24 -23.91 9.67
N PHE A 128 -9.40 -22.69 10.15
CA PHE A 128 -10.70 -22.20 10.64
C PHE A 128 -11.76 -22.19 9.54
N LEU A 129 -11.45 -21.61 8.37
CA LEU A 129 -12.38 -21.58 7.24
C LEU A 129 -12.69 -23.00 6.72
N PHE A 130 -11.68 -23.88 6.70
CA PHE A 130 -11.90 -25.27 6.36
C PHE A 130 -12.89 -25.96 7.31
N VAL A 131 -12.80 -25.72 8.62
CA VAL A 131 -13.75 -26.26 9.61
C VAL A 131 -15.15 -25.70 9.36
N CYS A 132 -15.29 -24.39 9.05
CA CYS A 132 -16.59 -23.81 8.71
C CYS A 132 -17.21 -24.52 7.50
N ASP A 133 -16.46 -24.75 6.45
CA ASP A 133 -16.92 -25.48 5.26
C ASP A 133 -17.36 -26.93 5.58
N GLN A 134 -16.69 -27.62 6.53
CA GLN A 134 -17.09 -28.97 6.96
C GLN A 134 -18.39 -28.96 7.80
N VAL A 135 -18.61 -27.92 8.60
CA VAL A 135 -19.86 -27.71 9.35
C VAL A 135 -21.01 -27.44 8.40
N ASP A 136 -20.82 -26.55 7.43
CA ASP A 136 -21.83 -26.23 6.41
C ASP A 136 -22.18 -27.45 5.54
N ALA A 137 -21.21 -28.30 5.26
CA ALA A 137 -21.43 -29.58 4.58
C ALA A 137 -22.15 -30.65 5.46
N GLY A 138 -22.39 -30.36 6.74
CA GLY A 138 -23.05 -31.26 7.66
C GLY A 138 -22.20 -32.45 8.13
N LEU A 139 -20.86 -32.37 7.91
CA LEU A 139 -19.91 -33.42 8.32
C LEU A 139 -19.49 -33.28 9.78
N VAL A 140 -19.66 -32.10 10.36
CA VAL A 140 -19.43 -31.81 11.78
C VAL A 140 -20.71 -31.22 12.35
N THR A 141 -21.20 -31.76 13.47
CA THR A 141 -22.39 -31.25 14.18
C THR A 141 -21.95 -30.47 15.40
N LEU A 142 -22.39 -29.22 15.48
CA LEU A 142 -22.20 -28.32 16.62
C LEU A 142 -23.56 -28.01 17.27
N SER A 143 -23.52 -27.49 18.50
CA SER A 143 -24.70 -26.92 19.11
C SER A 143 -25.12 -25.61 18.41
N ASP A 144 -26.41 -25.22 18.55
CA ASP A 144 -26.95 -24.00 17.92
C ASP A 144 -26.14 -22.75 18.34
N GLU A 145 -25.68 -22.67 19.60
CA GLU A 145 -24.90 -21.57 20.13
C GLU A 145 -23.49 -21.53 19.51
N GLN A 146 -22.84 -22.69 19.42
CA GLN A 146 -21.51 -22.81 18.77
C GLN A 146 -21.59 -22.51 17.28
N THR A 147 -22.63 -22.98 16.60
CA THR A 147 -22.83 -22.69 15.16
C THR A 147 -22.95 -21.19 14.90
N LYS A 148 -23.70 -20.48 15.75
CA LYS A 148 -23.87 -19.04 15.61
C LYS A 148 -22.56 -18.27 15.83
N LEU A 149 -21.80 -18.61 16.87
CA LEU A 149 -20.49 -18.01 17.13
C LEU A 149 -19.51 -18.28 15.98
N LEU A 150 -19.52 -19.50 15.45
CA LEU A 150 -18.69 -19.87 14.31
C LEU A 150 -19.05 -19.05 13.06
N GLN A 151 -20.34 -18.90 12.75
CA GLN A 151 -20.82 -18.12 11.60
C GLN A 151 -20.46 -16.63 11.73
N ASP A 152 -20.61 -16.03 12.90
CA ASP A 152 -20.24 -14.62 13.13
C ASP A 152 -18.73 -14.42 12.93
N ALA A 153 -17.89 -15.34 13.41
CA ALA A 153 -16.46 -15.32 13.21
C ALA A 153 -16.06 -15.58 11.75
N GLU A 154 -16.74 -16.51 11.08
CA GLU A 154 -16.52 -16.83 9.67
C GLU A 154 -16.71 -15.62 8.76
N VAL A 155 -17.78 -14.85 8.96
CA VAL A 155 -18.05 -13.63 8.18
C VAL A 155 -16.89 -12.63 8.34
N GLN A 156 -16.37 -12.45 9.56
CA GLN A 156 -15.25 -11.56 9.82
C GLN A 156 -13.95 -12.07 9.18
N MET A 157 -13.66 -13.36 9.32
CA MET A 157 -12.46 -13.99 8.76
C MET A 157 -12.47 -13.96 7.22
N LYS A 158 -13.60 -14.32 6.59
CA LYS A 158 -13.77 -14.22 5.14
C LYS A 158 -13.62 -12.78 4.64
N SER A 159 -14.16 -11.81 5.39
CA SER A 159 -14.02 -10.39 5.05
C SER A 159 -12.56 -9.92 5.17
N ALA A 160 -11.87 -10.29 6.23
CA ALA A 160 -10.45 -9.96 6.41
C ALA A 160 -9.59 -10.58 5.30
N LYS A 161 -9.79 -11.88 5.02
CA LYS A 161 -9.08 -12.57 3.95
C LYS A 161 -9.35 -11.93 2.59
N ALA A 162 -10.60 -11.68 2.23
CA ALA A 162 -10.96 -11.05 0.96
C ALA A 162 -10.45 -9.62 0.77
N GLN A 163 -10.16 -8.90 1.87
CA GLN A 163 -9.57 -7.56 1.81
C GLN A 163 -8.05 -7.58 1.69
N LEU A 164 -7.38 -8.58 2.21
CA LEU A 164 -5.93 -8.60 2.34
C LEU A 164 -5.24 -9.66 1.47
N GLU A 165 -5.95 -10.70 1.05
CA GLU A 165 -5.46 -11.78 0.19
C GLU A 165 -6.29 -11.88 -1.09
N GLY A 166 -5.62 -11.88 -2.23
CA GLY A 166 -6.19 -12.08 -3.56
C GLY A 166 -5.79 -13.44 -4.15
N GLU A 167 -6.11 -13.66 -5.42
CA GLU A 167 -5.73 -14.91 -6.12
C GLU A 167 -4.23 -14.95 -6.43
N ASP A 168 -3.65 -13.81 -6.84
CA ASP A 168 -2.25 -13.72 -7.28
C ASP A 168 -1.40 -12.86 -6.35
N TYR A 169 -2.03 -11.95 -5.59
CA TYR A 169 -1.34 -10.96 -4.76
C TYR A 169 -2.00 -10.78 -3.41
N ASP A 170 -1.18 -10.55 -2.40
CA ASP A 170 -1.58 -10.16 -1.06
C ASP A 170 -1.32 -8.67 -0.83
N ARG A 171 -2.16 -8.04 -0.02
CA ARG A 171 -2.10 -6.62 0.29
C ARG A 171 -1.76 -6.39 1.75
N MET A 172 -0.71 -5.64 1.98
CA MET A 172 -0.34 -5.14 3.30
C MET A 172 -0.54 -3.62 3.35
N LEU A 173 -1.16 -3.11 4.40
CA LEU A 173 -1.36 -1.68 4.62
C LEU A 173 -0.28 -1.15 5.58
N ILE A 174 0.33 -0.06 5.21
CA ILE A 174 1.39 0.61 5.97
C ILE A 174 0.91 2.04 6.26
N TYR A 175 0.78 2.38 7.52
CA TYR A 175 0.38 3.71 7.96
C TYR A 175 1.62 4.47 8.40
N LEU A 176 1.87 5.61 7.76
CA LEU A 176 3.05 6.43 8.02
C LEU A 176 2.73 7.58 8.99
N THR A 177 3.74 7.97 9.76
CA THR A 177 3.76 9.21 10.56
C THR A 177 4.08 10.42 9.69
N LEU A 178 4.66 10.18 8.51
CA LEU A 178 5.06 11.20 7.54
C LEU A 178 3.86 11.77 6.77
N PRO A 179 3.92 13.04 6.34
CA PRO A 179 2.88 13.62 5.49
C PRO A 179 2.80 12.90 4.13
N GLU A 180 1.72 13.13 3.38
CA GLU A 180 1.52 12.52 2.06
C GLU A 180 2.57 12.96 1.03
N SER A 181 3.12 14.17 1.16
CA SER A 181 4.10 14.71 0.21
C SER A 181 5.34 15.25 0.93
N GLY A 182 6.50 15.11 0.28
CA GLY A 182 7.79 15.63 0.72
C GLY A 182 8.94 14.67 0.47
N ASP A 183 10.16 15.21 0.41
CA ASP A 183 11.38 14.45 0.08
C ASP A 183 11.61 13.27 1.04
N GLU A 184 11.27 13.43 2.32
CA GLU A 184 11.41 12.40 3.35
C GLU A 184 10.45 11.25 3.11
N THR A 185 9.19 11.56 2.80
CA THR A 185 8.17 10.55 2.47
C THR A 185 8.54 9.79 1.19
N TYR A 186 9.01 10.50 0.17
CA TYR A 186 9.41 9.87 -1.10
C TYR A 186 10.64 8.96 -0.93
N ALA A 187 11.63 9.39 -0.14
CA ALA A 187 12.76 8.53 0.19
C ALA A 187 12.33 7.28 0.98
N PHE A 188 11.32 7.41 1.84
CA PHE A 188 10.80 6.28 2.60
C PHE A 188 9.95 5.33 1.74
N THR A 189 9.21 5.82 0.74
CA THR A 189 8.52 4.95 -0.23
C THR A 189 9.50 4.08 -1.02
N ASP A 190 10.62 4.65 -1.47
CA ASP A 190 11.71 3.88 -2.11
C ASP A 190 12.28 2.83 -1.13
N LYS A 191 12.40 3.17 0.16
CA LYS A 191 12.88 2.24 1.20
C LYS A 191 11.93 1.08 1.45
N ILE A 192 10.62 1.32 1.45
CA ILE A 192 9.60 0.25 1.56
C ILE A 192 9.75 -0.74 0.40
N LEU A 193 9.90 -0.24 -0.82
CA LEU A 193 10.12 -1.10 -2.00
C LEU A 193 11.43 -1.89 -1.89
N GLU A 194 12.53 -1.27 -1.48
CA GLU A 194 13.81 -1.95 -1.26
C GLU A 194 13.69 -3.11 -0.25
N ILE A 195 12.94 -2.88 0.85
CA ILE A 195 12.67 -3.93 1.84
C ILE A 195 11.84 -5.05 1.23
N ALA A 196 10.77 -4.72 0.49
CA ALA A 196 9.93 -5.73 -0.13
C ALA A 196 10.69 -6.57 -1.17
N GLU A 197 11.49 -5.93 -2.04
CA GLU A 197 12.32 -6.59 -3.05
C GLU A 197 13.39 -7.50 -2.42
N LYS A 198 13.89 -7.18 -1.24
CA LYS A 198 14.82 -8.05 -0.48
C LYS A 198 14.20 -9.41 -0.16
N TYR A 199 12.90 -9.44 0.14
CA TYR A 199 12.16 -10.69 0.44
C TYR A 199 11.58 -11.35 -0.82
N TYR A 200 11.34 -10.58 -1.89
CA TYR A 200 10.81 -11.04 -3.17
C TYR A 200 11.74 -10.67 -4.34
N PRO A 201 13.00 -11.19 -4.36
CA PRO A 201 14.03 -10.72 -5.30
C PRO A 201 13.75 -11.05 -6.77
N ASP A 202 12.99 -12.11 -7.03
CA ASP A 202 12.68 -12.60 -8.39
C ASP A 202 11.21 -12.33 -8.79
N GLU A 203 10.47 -11.60 -7.96
CA GLU A 203 9.05 -11.37 -8.12
C GLU A 203 8.74 -9.88 -8.13
N THR A 204 7.65 -9.50 -8.79
CA THR A 204 7.26 -8.08 -8.86
C THR A 204 6.43 -7.70 -7.65
N VAL A 205 6.85 -6.66 -6.95
CA VAL A 205 6.12 -6.03 -5.85
C VAL A 205 5.64 -4.64 -6.28
N TYR A 206 4.53 -4.20 -5.73
CA TYR A 206 3.97 -2.88 -6.05
C TYR A 206 3.68 -2.11 -4.76
N LEU A 207 3.84 -0.79 -4.83
CA LEU A 207 3.44 0.11 -3.75
C LEU A 207 2.46 1.13 -4.31
N ALA A 208 1.31 1.29 -3.66
CA ALA A 208 0.25 2.18 -4.09
C ALA A 208 -0.23 3.04 -2.91
N GLY A 209 -0.54 4.30 -3.20
CA GLY A 209 -1.05 5.26 -2.23
C GLY A 209 -0.96 6.68 -2.77
N GLU A 210 -1.45 7.66 -2.01
CA GLU A 210 -1.41 9.06 -2.47
C GLU A 210 0.06 9.53 -2.63
N SER A 211 0.92 9.22 -1.67
CA SER A 211 2.34 9.58 -1.71
C SER A 211 3.08 9.00 -2.92
N THR A 212 2.75 7.79 -3.35
CA THR A 212 3.37 7.19 -4.54
C THR A 212 2.91 7.88 -5.81
N ASN A 213 1.62 8.25 -5.89
CA ASN A 213 1.09 9.00 -7.01
C ASN A 213 1.77 10.38 -7.14
N GLU A 214 1.89 11.12 -6.03
CA GLU A 214 2.55 12.43 -6.02
C GLU A 214 4.04 12.32 -6.39
N TYR A 215 4.73 11.31 -5.88
CA TYR A 215 6.14 11.05 -6.19
C TYR A 215 6.37 10.73 -7.67
N GLU A 216 5.57 9.86 -8.25
CA GLU A 216 5.60 9.52 -9.67
C GLU A 216 5.33 10.75 -10.54
N PHE A 217 4.34 11.57 -10.15
CA PHE A 217 4.05 12.84 -10.81
C PHE A 217 5.24 13.79 -10.75
N GLU A 218 5.84 14.00 -9.58
CA GLU A 218 7.00 14.89 -9.43
C GLU A 218 8.16 14.44 -10.32
N LYS A 219 8.49 13.14 -10.29
CA LYS A 219 9.57 12.53 -11.05
C LYS A 219 9.36 12.67 -12.56
N SER A 220 8.15 12.39 -13.02
CA SER A 220 7.77 12.48 -14.44
C SER A 220 7.75 13.93 -14.92
N PHE A 221 7.09 14.83 -14.19
CA PHE A 221 6.99 16.24 -14.55
C PHE A 221 8.32 16.97 -14.53
N ALA A 222 9.24 16.64 -13.64
CA ALA A 222 10.56 17.26 -13.59
C ALA A 222 11.36 17.03 -14.88
N VAL A 223 11.21 15.86 -15.50
CA VAL A 223 11.86 15.53 -16.77
C VAL A 223 11.13 16.18 -17.93
N ASP A 224 9.81 16.01 -18.00
CA ASP A 224 8.99 16.52 -19.09
C ASP A 224 9.04 18.04 -19.17
N ASN A 225 8.98 18.73 -18.04
CA ASN A 225 9.07 20.18 -17.98
C ASN A 225 10.40 20.71 -18.54
N LYS A 226 11.53 20.04 -18.27
CA LYS A 226 12.83 20.40 -18.86
C LYS A 226 12.82 20.25 -20.38
N VAL A 227 12.31 19.11 -20.87
CA VAL A 227 12.23 18.83 -22.31
C VAL A 227 11.32 19.82 -23.01
N VAL A 228 10.10 20.01 -22.50
CA VAL A 228 9.13 20.95 -23.07
C VAL A 228 9.65 22.39 -23.07
N SER A 229 10.29 22.82 -21.98
CA SER A 229 10.87 24.17 -21.90
C SER A 229 11.99 24.38 -22.93
N ILE A 230 12.89 23.43 -23.10
CA ILE A 230 14.00 23.51 -24.09
C ILE A 230 13.43 23.53 -25.50
N VAL A 231 12.52 22.60 -25.82
CA VAL A 231 11.90 22.51 -27.15
C VAL A 231 11.11 23.78 -27.47
N SER A 232 10.33 24.29 -26.53
CA SER A 232 9.56 25.53 -26.70
C SER A 232 10.47 26.73 -26.99
N VAL A 233 11.54 26.89 -26.24
CA VAL A 233 12.53 27.96 -26.46
C VAL A 233 13.15 27.83 -27.85
N LEU A 234 13.52 26.62 -28.27
CA LEU A 234 14.10 26.39 -29.60
C LEU A 234 13.12 26.70 -30.72
N VAL A 235 11.88 26.26 -30.63
CA VAL A 235 10.85 26.51 -31.62
C VAL A 235 10.56 28.01 -31.72
N VAL A 236 10.38 28.70 -30.60
CA VAL A 236 10.13 30.15 -30.56
C VAL A 236 11.36 30.89 -31.15
N MET A 237 12.58 30.49 -30.81
CA MET A 237 13.82 31.07 -31.36
C MET A 237 13.82 30.93 -32.88
N LEU A 238 13.53 29.76 -33.41
CA LEU A 238 13.47 29.50 -34.85
C LEU A 238 12.47 30.43 -35.57
N VAL A 239 11.26 30.47 -35.04
CA VAL A 239 10.18 31.35 -35.64
C VAL A 239 10.59 32.82 -35.63
N LEU A 240 11.17 33.29 -34.51
CA LEU A 240 11.58 34.69 -34.41
C LEU A 240 12.79 35.00 -35.33
N LEU A 241 13.77 34.07 -35.48
CA LEU A 241 14.88 34.24 -36.42
C LEU A 241 14.37 34.43 -37.86
N PHE A 242 13.41 33.61 -38.29
CA PHE A 242 12.80 33.76 -39.63
C PHE A 242 12.01 35.06 -39.78
N THR A 243 11.38 35.51 -38.70
CA THR A 243 10.51 36.71 -38.75
C THR A 243 11.31 38.00 -38.76
N PHE A 244 12.35 38.11 -37.94
CA PHE A 244 13.08 39.38 -37.76
C PHE A 244 14.34 39.55 -38.63
N ASN A 245 14.77 38.55 -39.34
CA ASN A 245 16.01 38.55 -40.13
C ASN A 245 17.26 39.06 -39.35
N SER A 246 17.23 38.95 -38.03
CA SER A 246 18.24 39.41 -37.10
C SER A 246 18.35 38.44 -35.92
N ALA A 247 19.56 38.08 -35.52
CA ALA A 247 19.75 37.16 -34.38
C ALA A 247 19.63 37.87 -33.02
N GLY A 248 19.86 39.17 -32.94
CA GLY A 248 19.91 39.91 -31.68
C GLY A 248 18.52 40.08 -31.02
N MET A 249 17.50 40.43 -31.82
CA MET A 249 16.15 40.66 -31.31
C MET A 249 15.47 39.39 -30.74
N PRO A 250 15.52 38.24 -31.42
CA PRO A 250 15.02 36.97 -30.85
C PRO A 250 15.63 36.59 -29.51
N VAL A 251 16.96 36.67 -29.39
CA VAL A 251 17.66 36.34 -28.14
C VAL A 251 17.21 37.26 -27.01
N LEU A 252 17.09 38.58 -27.24
CA LEU A 252 16.65 39.52 -26.22
C LEU A 252 15.20 39.29 -25.80
N LEU A 253 14.31 39.00 -26.74
CA LEU A 253 12.90 38.68 -26.45
C LEU A 253 12.77 37.39 -25.62
N ILE A 254 13.49 36.36 -25.99
CA ILE A 254 13.48 35.09 -25.23
C ILE A 254 14.04 35.30 -23.84
N LEU A 255 15.12 36.04 -23.66
CA LEU A 255 15.68 36.34 -22.34
C LEU A 255 14.67 37.08 -21.44
N VAL A 256 13.95 38.04 -22.00
CA VAL A 256 12.90 38.77 -21.25
C VAL A 256 11.76 37.82 -20.84
N ILE A 257 11.24 37.04 -21.80
CA ILE A 257 10.15 36.09 -21.53
C ILE A 257 10.56 35.06 -20.49
N GLN A 258 11.72 34.42 -20.66
CA GLN A 258 12.24 33.44 -19.71
C GLN A 258 12.54 34.07 -18.34
N GLY A 259 13.06 35.29 -18.32
CA GLY A 259 13.28 36.04 -17.08
C GLY A 259 11.96 36.29 -16.32
N CYS A 260 10.90 36.63 -17.02
CA CYS A 260 9.56 36.80 -16.43
C CYS A 260 8.98 35.47 -15.91
N ILE A 261 9.15 34.37 -16.65
CA ILE A 261 8.74 33.03 -16.23
C ILE A 261 9.50 32.61 -14.97
N TRP A 262 10.81 32.74 -14.94
CA TRP A 262 11.62 32.39 -13.77
C TRP A 262 11.31 33.26 -12.56
N LEU A 263 11.04 34.53 -12.76
CA LEU A 263 10.63 35.44 -11.70
C LEU A 263 9.27 35.02 -11.12
N ASN A 264 8.34 34.62 -11.97
CA ASN A 264 7.05 34.11 -11.54
C ASN A 264 7.19 32.80 -10.71
N PHE A 265 8.02 31.87 -11.15
CA PHE A 265 8.31 30.64 -10.40
C PHE A 265 9.14 30.86 -9.11
N SER A 266 9.71 32.03 -8.92
CA SER A 266 10.44 32.38 -7.68
C SER A 266 9.51 32.92 -6.58
N PHE A 267 8.29 33.35 -6.90
CA PHE A 267 7.33 33.89 -5.91
C PHE A 267 7.00 32.91 -4.78
N PRO A 268 6.76 31.60 -5.02
CA PRO A 268 6.51 30.64 -3.96
C PRO A 268 7.62 30.59 -2.92
N THR A 269 8.88 30.65 -3.34
CA THR A 269 10.04 30.68 -2.43
C THR A 269 10.04 31.92 -1.54
N ILE A 270 9.58 33.07 -2.06
CA ILE A 270 9.52 34.33 -1.32
C ILE A 270 8.32 34.38 -0.37
N THR A 271 7.19 33.85 -0.81
CA THR A 271 5.92 33.95 -0.06
C THR A 271 5.68 32.76 0.88
N GLY A 272 6.47 31.69 0.76
CA GLY A 272 6.28 30.44 1.51
C GLY A 272 5.00 29.69 1.13
N LYS A 273 4.37 30.04 0.01
CA LYS A 273 3.15 29.40 -0.49
C LYS A 273 3.45 28.66 -1.78
N TYR A 274 3.07 27.41 -1.85
CA TYR A 274 3.19 26.62 -3.08
C TYR A 274 2.21 27.13 -4.16
N VAL A 275 2.67 27.18 -5.41
CA VAL A 275 1.85 27.49 -6.57
C VAL A 275 1.68 26.23 -7.41
N PHE A 276 0.44 25.86 -7.69
CA PHE A 276 0.14 24.66 -8.45
C PHE A 276 0.58 24.78 -9.90
N PHE A 277 1.41 23.86 -10.33
CA PHE A 277 1.99 23.87 -11.68
C PHE A 277 0.95 23.64 -12.79
N LEU A 278 -0.08 22.84 -12.53
CA LEU A 278 -1.14 22.54 -13.52
C LEU A 278 -1.91 23.80 -13.98
N GLY A 279 -1.98 24.83 -13.16
CA GLY A 279 -2.64 26.11 -13.52
C GLY A 279 -1.86 26.98 -14.48
N TYR A 280 -0.60 26.65 -14.76
CA TYR A 280 0.29 27.41 -15.65
C TYR A 280 0.53 26.75 -17.01
N LEU A 281 0.03 25.53 -17.22
CA LEU A 281 0.13 24.79 -18.48
C LEU A 281 -1.10 25.01 -19.40
N ILE A 282 -2.11 25.73 -18.94
CA ILE A 282 -3.27 26.16 -19.70
C ILE A 282 -3.19 27.67 -19.90
#